data_f8245f3d12e0041b76cf28941aa86fa2
#
_entry.id   f8245f3d12e0041b76cf28941aa86fa2
#
_cell.length_a   1.000
_cell.length_b   1.000
_cell.length_c   1.000
_cell.angle_alpha   90.00
_cell.angle_beta   90.00
_cell.angle_gamma   90.00
#
_symmetry.space_group_name_H-M   'P 1'
#
loop_
_entity.id
_entity.type
_entity.pdbx_description
1 polymer ?
#
loop_
_entity_poly.entity_id
_entity_poly.type
_entity_poly.pdbx_seq_one_letter_code
_entity_poly.pdbx_strand_id
1 'polypeptide(L)'
;MAALTDLSDLINRQTGGNNGTPENIFFYKVPRIAGVAATAPLAGRGCSLWRYDGQPGRGFIPTGTEIPDRTTIGSIQFAAPGGSRDKHLISASITPSVAGVYLLYDRILHNGGLSGTATTSQTVQGTTPSPALTRNTGGAGNMVFYEIYGGIGTVSTTLTMTYTDENGNTGQTSTINIGANGFREELRAQRIPLADGDKGVRAVASVQLTATTGTAGNFGITIAQPLAWIPVGSGGTMGWRDYTPGLPGIPTIHPDACLALMFIPAAATAPEVWGCLGTVEK
;
A
#
# COMPACT_ATOMS: atom_id res chain seq x y z
N MET A 1 17.85 14.62 -4.22
CA MET A 1 18.04 13.18 -3.92
C MET A 1 19.29 12.72 -4.64
N ALA A 2 20.21 12.10 -3.90
CA ALA A 2 21.44 11.57 -4.49
C ALA A 2 21.16 10.14 -5.00
N ALA A 3 21.27 9.93 -6.31
CA ALA A 3 21.07 8.60 -6.91
C ALA A 3 22.32 7.73 -6.75
N LEU A 4 22.15 6.42 -6.57
CA LEU A 4 23.24 5.45 -6.71
C LEU A 4 23.78 5.54 -8.13
N THR A 5 25.09 5.77 -8.28
CA THR A 5 25.68 6.12 -9.58
C THR A 5 26.08 4.92 -10.41
N ASP A 6 26.56 3.87 -9.73
CA ASP A 6 27.03 2.64 -10.37
C ASP A 6 27.10 1.49 -9.36
N LEU A 7 27.45 0.30 -9.84
CA LEU A 7 27.55 -0.90 -9.02
C LEU A 7 28.69 -0.80 -7.97
N SER A 8 29.79 -0.12 -8.29
CA SER A 8 30.89 0.06 -7.34
C SER A 8 30.48 0.93 -6.15
N ASP A 9 29.70 2.01 -6.41
CA ASP A 9 29.13 2.84 -5.34
C ASP A 9 28.16 2.03 -4.46
N LEU A 10 27.32 1.19 -5.08
CA LEU A 10 26.42 0.30 -4.34
C LEU A 10 27.18 -0.69 -3.46
N ILE A 11 28.17 -1.41 -4.01
CA ILE A 11 28.97 -2.39 -3.27
C ILE A 11 29.71 -1.71 -2.12
N ASN A 12 30.32 -0.56 -2.37
CA ASN A 12 31.05 0.19 -1.37
C ASN A 12 30.11 0.57 -0.18
N ARG A 13 28.89 1.01 -0.47
CA ARG A 13 27.92 1.34 0.57
C ARG A 13 27.38 0.13 1.32
N GLN A 14 27.19 -1.00 0.64
CA GLN A 14 26.82 -2.26 1.26
C GLN A 14 27.90 -2.80 2.23
N THR A 15 29.14 -2.45 2.01
CA THR A 15 30.24 -2.77 2.93
C THR A 15 30.53 -1.70 3.98
N GLY A 16 29.68 -0.67 4.07
CA GLY A 16 29.81 0.43 5.05
C GLY A 16 30.73 1.57 4.60
N GLY A 17 31.26 1.51 3.36
CA GLY A 17 32.05 2.61 2.78
C GLY A 17 31.18 3.82 2.39
N ASN A 18 31.81 4.99 2.21
CA ASN A 18 31.13 6.24 1.88
C ASN A 18 29.94 6.59 2.81
N ASN A 19 30.06 6.23 4.11
CA ASN A 19 28.99 6.34 5.11
C ASN A 19 27.70 5.58 4.74
N GLY A 20 27.77 4.59 3.88
CA GLY A 20 26.66 3.68 3.61
C GLY A 20 26.28 2.92 4.88
N THR A 21 24.99 2.79 5.13
CA THR A 21 24.44 2.01 6.24
C THR A 21 23.53 0.95 5.66
N PRO A 22 24.05 -0.27 5.42
CA PRO A 22 23.23 -1.39 4.98
C PRO A 22 22.31 -1.83 6.11
N GLU A 23 21.07 -2.16 5.79
CA GLU A 23 20.09 -2.66 6.74
C GLU A 23 19.30 -3.81 6.12
N ASN A 24 19.15 -4.90 6.88
CA ASN A 24 18.23 -5.97 6.57
C ASN A 24 17.02 -5.87 7.51
N ILE A 25 15.85 -5.64 6.94
CA ILE A 25 14.60 -5.44 7.66
C ILE A 25 13.79 -6.72 7.55
N PHE A 26 13.70 -7.46 8.65
CA PHE A 26 12.92 -8.70 8.72
C PHE A 26 11.50 -8.38 9.19
N PHE A 27 10.52 -9.04 8.58
CA PHE A 27 9.13 -8.93 8.98
C PHE A 27 8.38 -10.24 8.78
N TYR A 28 7.28 -10.42 9.50
CA TYR A 28 6.33 -11.49 9.22
C TYR A 28 4.90 -11.03 9.46
N LYS A 29 3.95 -11.57 8.69
CA LYS A 29 2.52 -11.33 8.84
C LYS A 29 1.79 -12.66 8.91
N VAL A 30 0.88 -12.78 9.88
CA VAL A 30 0.05 -13.98 10.08
C VAL A 30 -1.42 -13.63 9.85
N PRO A 31 -2.22 -14.56 9.29
CA PRO A 31 -3.60 -14.29 8.90
C PRO A 31 -4.53 -14.31 10.12
N ARG A 32 -4.24 -13.44 11.08
CA ARG A 32 -5.03 -13.22 12.30
C ARG A 32 -5.23 -11.73 12.50
N ILE A 33 -6.36 -11.39 13.13
CA ILE A 33 -6.68 -10.04 13.58
C ILE A 33 -7.08 -10.16 15.04
N ALA A 34 -6.29 -9.58 15.95
CA ALA A 34 -6.50 -9.71 17.40
C ALA A 34 -6.58 -11.18 17.86
N GLY A 35 -5.75 -12.08 17.29
CA GLY A 35 -5.73 -13.50 17.63
C GLY A 35 -6.82 -14.34 16.95
N VAL A 36 -7.78 -13.72 16.26
CA VAL A 36 -8.84 -14.42 15.51
C VAL A 36 -8.38 -14.61 14.06
N ALA A 37 -8.76 -15.73 13.42
CA ALA A 37 -8.47 -15.96 12.02
C ALA A 37 -9.02 -14.84 11.13
N ALA A 38 -8.18 -14.31 10.23
CA ALA A 38 -8.59 -13.28 9.28
C ALA A 38 -9.58 -13.87 8.27
N THR A 39 -10.46 -13.01 7.73
CA THR A 39 -11.35 -13.39 6.63
C THR A 39 -10.53 -13.86 5.43
N ALA A 40 -10.84 -15.03 4.89
CA ALA A 40 -10.13 -15.59 3.74
C ALA A 40 -10.28 -14.65 2.52
N PRO A 41 -9.18 -14.40 1.79
CA PRO A 41 -9.25 -13.66 0.53
C PRO A 41 -9.99 -14.48 -0.54
N LEU A 42 -10.29 -13.83 -1.66
CA LEU A 42 -10.76 -14.51 -2.87
C LEU A 42 -9.70 -14.43 -3.95
N ALA A 43 -9.56 -15.49 -4.74
CA ALA A 43 -8.63 -15.53 -5.85
C ALA A 43 -8.82 -14.33 -6.80
N GLY A 44 -7.74 -13.67 -7.15
CA GLY A 44 -7.73 -12.49 -8.02
C GLY A 44 -8.28 -11.20 -7.40
N ARG A 45 -8.63 -11.19 -6.10
CA ARG A 45 -9.09 -9.99 -5.40
C ARG A 45 -8.04 -9.47 -4.45
N GLY A 46 -7.69 -8.19 -4.57
CA GLY A 46 -6.69 -7.56 -3.71
C GLY A 46 -7.08 -7.63 -2.23
N CYS A 47 -6.10 -7.87 -1.38
CA CYS A 47 -6.23 -7.99 0.06
C CYS A 47 -5.11 -7.20 0.74
N SER A 48 -5.45 -6.38 1.72
CA SER A 48 -4.49 -5.66 2.53
C SER A 48 -3.97 -6.53 3.68
N LEU A 49 -2.66 -6.57 3.86
CA LEU A 49 -2.04 -7.20 5.03
C LEU A 49 -1.83 -6.21 6.18
N TRP A 50 -2.30 -4.98 6.05
CA TRP A 50 -2.19 -3.92 7.05
C TRP A 50 -2.73 -4.35 8.42
N ARG A 51 -3.90 -5.02 8.41
CA ARG A 51 -4.58 -5.47 9.63
C ARG A 51 -4.12 -6.82 10.15
N TYR A 52 -3.22 -7.53 9.46
CA TYR A 52 -2.69 -8.80 9.93
C TYR A 52 -1.79 -8.62 11.16
N ASP A 53 -1.89 -9.56 12.11
CA ASP A 53 -0.96 -9.65 13.23
C ASP A 53 0.45 -10.02 12.73
N GLY A 54 1.45 -9.94 13.59
CA GLY A 54 2.82 -10.30 13.26
C GLY A 54 3.85 -9.29 13.74
N GLN A 55 4.92 -9.15 13.00
CA GLN A 55 5.93 -8.12 13.19
C GLN A 55 6.20 -7.41 11.86
N PRO A 56 5.80 -6.15 11.73
CA PRO A 56 5.10 -5.33 12.75
C PRO A 56 3.76 -5.91 13.12
N GLY A 57 3.24 -5.47 14.28
CA GLY A 57 1.87 -5.76 14.70
C GLY A 57 0.84 -5.25 13.69
N ARG A 58 -0.41 -5.52 13.93
CA ARG A 58 -1.50 -5.03 13.06
C ARG A 58 -1.59 -3.50 13.10
N GLY A 59 -1.82 -2.90 11.94
CA GLY A 59 -2.17 -1.49 11.83
C GLY A 59 -3.56 -1.20 12.40
N PHE A 60 -3.82 0.02 12.79
CA PHE A 60 -5.13 0.46 13.26
C PHE A 60 -6.10 0.72 12.10
N ILE A 61 -7.39 0.84 12.42
CA ILE A 61 -8.43 1.31 11.48
C ILE A 61 -8.47 2.84 11.57
N PRO A 62 -8.19 3.55 10.48
CA PRO A 62 -8.30 5.01 10.49
C PRO A 62 -9.76 5.43 10.75
N THR A 63 -9.95 6.51 11.52
CA THR A 63 -11.26 7.11 11.77
C THR A 63 -11.51 8.36 10.93
N GLY A 64 -10.52 8.77 10.16
CA GLY A 64 -10.52 9.92 9.27
C GLY A 64 -9.36 9.80 8.28
N THR A 65 -8.93 10.92 7.72
CA THR A 65 -7.81 10.98 6.77
C THR A 65 -6.53 11.30 7.51
N GLU A 66 -5.49 10.47 7.32
CA GLU A 66 -4.21 10.57 8.00
C GLU A 66 -3.06 10.32 7.02
N ILE A 67 -1.88 10.87 7.34
CA ILE A 67 -0.61 10.60 6.66
C ILE A 67 0.21 9.67 7.57
N PRO A 68 0.12 8.35 7.40
CA PRO A 68 0.90 7.43 8.21
C PRO A 68 2.39 7.52 7.86
N ASP A 69 3.25 7.26 8.82
CA ASP A 69 4.70 7.29 8.68
C ASP A 69 5.35 5.97 9.14
N ARG A 70 6.69 5.91 9.13
CA ARG A 70 7.46 4.72 9.54
C ARG A 70 7.24 4.31 11.00
N THR A 71 6.77 5.24 11.87
CA THR A 71 6.51 4.98 13.28
C THR A 71 5.07 4.53 13.54
N THR A 72 4.21 4.66 12.53
CA THR A 72 2.80 4.26 12.61
C THR A 72 2.68 2.76 12.87
N ILE A 73 1.86 2.38 13.85
CA ILE A 73 1.61 0.97 14.18
C ILE A 73 1.09 0.23 12.94
N GLY A 74 1.74 -0.87 12.59
CA GLY A 74 1.46 -1.65 11.38
C GLY A 74 2.47 -1.43 10.24
N SER A 75 3.26 -0.33 10.28
CA SER A 75 4.36 -0.09 9.34
C SER A 75 5.49 -1.10 9.54
N ILE A 76 6.04 -1.63 8.45
CA ILE A 76 7.31 -2.36 8.48
C ILE A 76 8.39 -1.31 8.79
N GLN A 77 8.90 -1.37 10.02
CA GLN A 77 9.79 -0.35 10.54
C GLN A 77 11.22 -0.52 10.01
N PHE A 78 11.89 0.59 9.78
CA PHE A 78 13.28 0.66 9.37
C PHE A 78 13.97 1.84 10.08
N ALA A 79 15.30 1.80 10.16
CA ALA A 79 16.06 2.92 10.70
C ALA A 79 15.95 4.14 9.79
N ALA A 80 15.69 5.31 10.37
CA ALA A 80 15.72 6.55 9.59
C ALA A 80 17.12 6.76 8.98
N PRO A 81 17.23 7.20 7.72
CA PRO A 81 18.52 7.51 7.15
C PRO A 81 19.16 8.67 7.95
N GLY A 82 20.47 8.61 8.10
CA GLY A 82 21.22 9.61 8.86
C GLY A 82 21.46 10.90 8.06
N GLY A 83 21.24 12.05 8.68
CA GLY A 83 21.52 13.36 8.06
C GLY A 83 20.64 13.62 6.82
N SER A 84 21.28 14.02 5.72
CA SER A 84 20.60 14.30 4.43
C SER A 84 20.63 13.13 3.45
N ARG A 85 20.83 11.90 3.95
CA ARG A 85 20.92 10.70 3.11
C ARG A 85 19.54 10.18 2.73
N ASP A 86 19.47 9.54 1.57
CA ASP A 86 18.31 8.79 1.10
C ASP A 86 18.50 7.29 1.39
N LYS A 87 17.42 6.58 1.65
CA LYS A 87 17.42 5.12 1.76
C LYS A 87 16.93 4.50 0.46
N HIS A 88 17.64 3.48 -0.02
CA HIS A 88 17.31 2.79 -1.27
C HIS A 88 16.99 1.33 -1.01
N LEU A 89 15.92 0.83 -1.64
CA LEU A 89 15.54 -0.59 -1.61
C LEU A 89 16.36 -1.35 -2.64
N ILE A 90 17.34 -2.14 -2.22
CA ILE A 90 18.17 -2.95 -3.13
C ILE A 90 17.61 -4.34 -3.39
N SER A 91 16.92 -4.90 -2.42
CA SER A 91 16.24 -6.18 -2.59
C SER A 91 15.00 -6.28 -1.71
N ALA A 92 14.03 -7.07 -2.17
CA ALA A 92 12.87 -7.46 -1.38
C ALA A 92 12.60 -8.95 -1.61
N SER A 93 12.57 -9.73 -0.55
CA SER A 93 12.26 -11.15 -0.61
C SER A 93 11.13 -11.50 0.35
N ILE A 94 10.26 -12.41 -0.08
CA ILE A 94 9.18 -12.95 0.75
C ILE A 94 9.05 -14.45 0.55
N THR A 95 8.68 -15.14 1.59
CA THR A 95 8.30 -16.57 1.55
C THR A 95 6.90 -16.70 2.14
N PRO A 96 5.86 -16.63 1.32
CA PRO A 96 4.50 -16.75 1.78
C PRO A 96 4.00 -18.20 1.71
N SER A 97 3.01 -18.54 2.53
CA SER A 97 2.33 -19.83 2.48
C SER A 97 1.39 -19.99 1.28
N VAL A 98 1.09 -18.93 0.56
CA VAL A 98 0.11 -18.91 -0.56
C VAL A 98 0.71 -18.21 -1.78
N ALA A 99 0.53 -18.82 -2.96
CA ALA A 99 0.90 -18.22 -4.25
C ALA A 99 0.09 -16.95 -4.54
N GLY A 100 0.70 -16.02 -5.27
CA GLY A 100 0.07 -14.78 -5.68
C GLY A 100 1.08 -13.67 -5.97
N VAL A 101 0.60 -12.45 -6.09
CA VAL A 101 1.44 -11.26 -6.28
C VAL A 101 1.38 -10.40 -5.04
N TYR A 102 2.54 -10.10 -4.48
CA TYR A 102 2.67 -9.24 -3.31
C TYR A 102 3.20 -7.87 -3.73
N LEU A 103 2.56 -6.82 -3.27
CA LEU A 103 2.98 -5.44 -3.49
C LEU A 103 3.55 -4.89 -2.18
N LEU A 104 4.86 -4.59 -2.16
CA LEU A 104 5.45 -3.73 -1.16
C LEU A 104 5.23 -2.28 -1.60
N TYR A 105 4.69 -1.46 -0.71
CA TYR A 105 4.39 -0.06 -1.01
C TYR A 105 4.60 0.85 0.20
N ASP A 106 4.82 2.13 -0.07
CA ASP A 106 4.67 3.20 0.92
C ASP A 106 3.19 3.60 1.00
N ARG A 107 2.60 3.46 2.18
CA ARG A 107 1.23 3.89 2.50
C ARG A 107 1.23 5.39 2.75
N ILE A 108 1.13 6.19 1.68
CA ILE A 108 1.31 7.64 1.72
C ILE A 108 0.16 8.34 2.46
N LEU A 109 -1.06 7.83 2.27
CA LEU A 109 -2.27 8.32 2.91
C LEU A 109 -3.18 7.13 3.17
N HIS A 110 -3.89 7.16 4.27
CA HIS A 110 -5.07 6.32 4.47
C HIS A 110 -6.22 7.12 5.09
N ASN A 111 -7.41 6.69 4.73
CA ASN A 111 -8.67 7.21 5.24
C ASN A 111 -9.52 6.03 5.69
N GLY A 112 -10.41 6.26 6.65
CA GLY A 112 -11.43 5.31 7.08
C GLY A 112 -12.67 6.05 7.58
N GLY A 113 -13.66 5.29 8.06
CA GLY A 113 -14.91 5.86 8.51
C GLY A 113 -15.94 6.12 7.39
N LEU A 114 -15.65 5.73 6.15
CA LEU A 114 -16.61 5.83 5.06
C LEU A 114 -17.66 4.72 5.17
N SER A 115 -18.91 5.06 4.81
CA SER A 115 -20.07 4.18 4.96
C SER A 115 -20.55 3.58 3.64
N GLY A 116 -20.75 2.27 3.61
CA GLY A 116 -21.36 1.56 2.48
C GLY A 116 -22.85 1.86 2.25
N THR A 117 -23.49 2.64 3.12
CA THR A 117 -24.89 3.05 2.95
C THR A 117 -25.05 4.51 2.55
N ALA A 118 -24.02 5.34 2.66
CA ALA A 118 -24.10 6.76 2.29
C ALA A 118 -24.00 6.94 0.78
N THR A 119 -25.07 7.50 0.18
CA THR A 119 -25.15 7.80 -1.26
C THR A 119 -24.79 9.26 -1.58
N THR A 120 -24.63 10.08 -0.54
CA THR A 120 -24.05 11.43 -0.67
C THR A 120 -22.54 11.36 -0.77
N SER A 121 -21.92 12.43 -1.29
CA SER A 121 -20.46 12.54 -1.34
C SER A 121 -19.86 12.43 0.05
N GLN A 122 -18.87 11.55 0.21
CA GLN A 122 -18.11 11.31 1.44
C GLN A 122 -16.71 11.88 1.24
N THR A 123 -16.34 12.84 2.09
CA THR A 123 -15.05 13.52 1.99
C THR A 123 -13.90 12.61 2.39
N VAL A 124 -12.82 12.62 1.59
CA VAL A 124 -11.53 12.01 1.92
C VAL A 124 -10.54 13.13 2.32
N GLN A 125 -10.05 13.92 1.37
CA GLN A 125 -9.18 15.08 1.66
C GLN A 125 -9.89 16.42 1.39
N GLY A 126 -11.06 16.42 0.72
CA GLY A 126 -11.76 17.62 0.30
C GLY A 126 -11.15 18.24 -0.96
N THR A 127 -11.76 19.32 -1.42
CA THR A 127 -11.32 20.07 -2.62
C THR A 127 -10.01 20.83 -2.38
N THR A 128 -9.75 21.23 -1.14
CA THR A 128 -8.43 21.70 -0.68
C THR A 128 -7.86 20.58 0.19
N PRO A 129 -6.87 19.81 -0.32
CA PRO A 129 -6.41 18.60 0.36
C PRO A 129 -5.97 18.84 1.81
N SER A 130 -6.66 18.18 2.74
CA SER A 130 -6.34 18.25 4.17
C SER A 130 -6.50 16.85 4.81
N PRO A 131 -5.40 16.24 5.32
CA PRO A 131 -3.99 16.66 5.14
C PRO A 131 -3.53 16.53 3.68
N ALA A 132 -2.63 17.40 3.24
CA ALA A 132 -1.94 17.25 1.97
C ALA A 132 -0.86 16.16 2.07
N LEU A 133 -0.53 15.51 0.96
CA LEU A 133 0.57 14.54 0.93
C LEU A 133 1.90 15.21 1.31
N THR A 134 2.67 14.58 2.17
CA THR A 134 4.01 15.06 2.62
C THR A 134 5.14 14.43 1.82
N ARG A 135 4.88 13.35 1.10
CA ARG A 135 5.87 12.65 0.26
C ARG A 135 5.23 12.18 -1.04
N ASN A 136 6.03 12.02 -2.08
CA ASN A 136 5.60 11.83 -3.46
C ASN A 136 4.48 12.79 -3.89
N THR A 137 4.62 14.05 -3.50
CA THR A 137 3.60 15.11 -3.66
C THR A 137 3.27 15.42 -5.12
N GLY A 138 4.18 15.07 -6.05
CA GLY A 138 3.93 15.11 -7.49
C GLY A 138 2.92 14.08 -8.00
N GLY A 139 2.62 13.08 -7.20
CA GLY A 139 1.59 12.08 -7.47
C GLY A 139 1.93 11.02 -8.50
N ALA A 140 2.97 11.22 -9.32
CA ALA A 140 3.33 10.26 -10.37
C ALA A 140 3.61 8.87 -9.81
N GLY A 141 2.94 7.86 -10.36
CA GLY A 141 3.03 6.47 -9.91
C GLY A 141 2.22 6.13 -8.65
N ASN A 142 1.62 7.11 -7.97
CA ASN A 142 0.72 6.83 -6.86
C ASN A 142 -0.51 6.08 -7.34
N MET A 143 -0.83 4.98 -6.65
CA MET A 143 -2.04 4.18 -6.87
C MET A 143 -3.06 4.47 -5.78
N VAL A 144 -4.33 4.30 -6.11
CA VAL A 144 -5.43 4.43 -5.14
C VAL A 144 -6.10 3.08 -4.97
N PHE A 145 -6.37 2.74 -3.73
CA PHE A 145 -7.14 1.55 -3.36
C PHE A 145 -8.31 1.96 -2.47
N TYR A 146 -9.50 1.37 -2.68
CA TYR A 146 -10.44 1.30 -1.59
C TYR A 146 -10.06 0.13 -0.69
N GLU A 147 -10.22 0.27 0.61
CA GLU A 147 -9.85 -0.73 1.60
C GLU A 147 -11.00 -0.94 2.58
N ILE A 148 -11.42 -2.18 2.78
CA ILE A 148 -12.54 -2.53 3.65
C ILE A 148 -11.99 -2.90 5.03
N TYR A 149 -12.36 -2.12 6.04
CA TYR A 149 -12.00 -2.32 7.45
C TYR A 149 -13.06 -3.05 8.25
N GLY A 150 -14.31 -2.92 7.85
CA GLY A 150 -15.46 -3.66 8.38
C GLY A 150 -16.44 -3.94 7.26
N GLY A 151 -16.92 -5.17 7.16
CA GLY A 151 -17.72 -5.64 6.04
C GLY A 151 -18.89 -4.72 5.70
N ILE A 152 -18.99 -4.32 4.45
CA ILE A 152 -20.11 -3.58 3.87
C ILE A 152 -21.17 -4.54 3.31
N GLY A 153 -22.25 -4.01 2.74
CA GLY A 153 -23.38 -4.83 2.30
C GLY A 153 -23.14 -5.65 1.03
N THR A 154 -24.11 -6.49 0.71
CA THR A 154 -24.08 -7.45 -0.41
C THR A 154 -24.55 -6.91 -1.74
N VAL A 155 -25.14 -5.71 -1.74
CA VAL A 155 -25.64 -5.07 -2.98
C VAL A 155 -24.46 -4.43 -3.71
N SER A 156 -24.26 -4.83 -4.97
CA SER A 156 -23.26 -4.20 -5.84
C SER A 156 -23.67 -2.79 -6.17
N THR A 157 -22.76 -1.85 -6.00
CA THR A 157 -22.94 -0.45 -6.37
C THR A 157 -21.67 0.11 -6.97
N THR A 158 -21.79 1.22 -7.71
CA THR A 158 -20.64 1.93 -8.24
C THR A 158 -20.15 2.95 -7.23
N LEU A 159 -18.85 2.90 -6.93
CA LEU A 159 -18.13 3.94 -6.23
C LEU A 159 -17.48 4.85 -7.27
N THR A 160 -17.80 6.13 -7.22
CA THR A 160 -17.13 7.18 -8.00
C THR A 160 -16.14 7.90 -7.10
N MET A 161 -14.87 7.93 -7.50
CA MET A 161 -13.81 8.69 -6.85
C MET A 161 -13.61 10.01 -7.60
N THR A 162 -13.48 11.11 -6.86
CA THR A 162 -13.06 12.42 -7.39
C THR A 162 -11.66 12.71 -6.87
N TYR A 163 -10.69 13.02 -7.78
CA TYR A 163 -9.30 13.16 -7.44
C TYR A 163 -8.59 14.28 -8.21
N THR A 164 -7.35 14.55 -7.82
CA THR A 164 -6.40 15.41 -8.54
C THR A 164 -5.31 14.53 -9.12
N ASP A 165 -5.08 14.59 -10.43
CA ASP A 165 -4.07 13.80 -11.14
C ASP A 165 -2.61 14.26 -10.85
N GLU A 166 -1.64 13.59 -11.42
CA GLU A 166 -0.22 13.94 -11.28
C GLU A 166 0.15 15.27 -11.96
N ASN A 167 -0.66 15.77 -12.88
CA ASN A 167 -0.45 17.05 -13.55
C ASN A 167 -1.05 18.23 -12.76
N GLY A 168 -1.86 17.92 -11.72
CA GLY A 168 -2.53 18.90 -10.88
C GLY A 168 -3.93 19.27 -11.39
N ASN A 169 -4.48 18.56 -12.37
CA ASN A 169 -5.85 18.75 -12.80
C ASN A 169 -6.81 18.23 -11.75
N THR A 170 -7.65 19.09 -11.21
CA THR A 170 -8.63 18.75 -10.19
C THR A 170 -9.94 18.27 -10.80
N GLY A 171 -10.76 17.55 -10.00
CA GLY A 171 -12.08 17.10 -10.43
C GLY A 171 -12.07 15.94 -11.43
N GLN A 172 -10.93 15.27 -11.61
CA GLN A 172 -10.88 14.01 -12.33
C GLN A 172 -11.76 12.97 -11.64
N THR A 173 -12.42 12.11 -12.41
CA THR A 173 -13.30 11.09 -11.85
C THR A 173 -12.95 9.70 -12.36
N SER A 174 -13.12 8.72 -11.49
CA SER A 174 -12.98 7.31 -11.85
C SER A 174 -13.97 6.47 -11.07
N THR A 175 -14.27 5.28 -11.58
CA THR A 175 -15.30 4.42 -11.00
C THR A 175 -14.81 3.00 -10.80
N ILE A 176 -15.35 2.35 -9.75
CA ILE A 176 -15.17 0.92 -9.50
C ILE A 176 -16.44 0.36 -8.84
N ASN A 177 -16.72 -0.92 -9.04
CA ASN A 177 -17.78 -1.59 -8.31
C ASN A 177 -17.30 -1.99 -6.90
N ILE A 178 -18.17 -1.79 -5.91
CA ILE A 178 -17.98 -2.11 -4.49
C ILE A 178 -19.25 -2.81 -3.99
N GLY A 179 -19.17 -3.50 -2.86
CA GLY A 179 -20.27 -4.36 -2.43
C GLY A 179 -20.24 -5.72 -3.15
N ALA A 180 -21.26 -6.57 -2.96
CA ALA A 180 -21.32 -7.92 -3.48
C ALA A 180 -20.12 -8.83 -3.07
N ASN A 181 -20.09 -10.06 -3.60
CA ASN A 181 -19.06 -11.03 -3.25
C ASN A 181 -17.68 -10.64 -3.79
N GLY A 182 -16.70 -10.65 -2.89
CA GLY A 182 -15.31 -10.33 -3.21
C GLY A 182 -14.94 -8.86 -3.17
N PHE A 183 -15.91 -7.97 -2.95
CA PHE A 183 -15.72 -6.52 -2.91
C PHE A 183 -16.28 -5.88 -1.63
N ARG A 184 -16.69 -6.66 -0.65
CA ARG A 184 -17.38 -6.21 0.57
C ARG A 184 -16.77 -6.70 1.87
N GLU A 185 -15.98 -7.76 1.84
CA GLU A 185 -15.45 -8.40 3.02
C GLU A 185 -14.29 -7.58 3.61
N GLU A 186 -14.11 -7.64 4.91
CA GLU A 186 -12.95 -7.08 5.60
C GLU A 186 -11.64 -7.51 4.93
N LEU A 187 -10.64 -6.63 4.96
CA LEU A 187 -9.32 -6.79 4.35
C LEU A 187 -9.28 -6.65 2.82
N ARG A 188 -10.38 -6.52 2.12
CA ARG A 188 -10.33 -6.23 0.69
C ARG A 188 -9.66 -4.89 0.44
N ALA A 189 -8.72 -4.87 -0.51
CA ALA A 189 -8.06 -3.69 -0.99
C ALA A 189 -7.99 -3.77 -2.52
N GLN A 190 -8.90 -3.10 -3.20
CA GLN A 190 -8.98 -3.12 -4.66
C GLN A 190 -8.46 -1.80 -5.22
N ARG A 191 -7.61 -1.91 -6.24
CA ARG A 191 -7.13 -0.74 -6.96
C ARG A 191 -8.31 -0.06 -7.67
N ILE A 192 -8.45 1.23 -7.48
CA ILE A 192 -9.34 2.07 -8.27
C ILE A 192 -8.57 2.47 -9.54
N PRO A 193 -9.06 2.18 -10.75
CA PRO A 193 -8.41 2.65 -11.97
C PRO A 193 -8.42 4.17 -12.00
N LEU A 194 -7.51 4.79 -12.73
CA LEU A 194 -7.54 6.23 -13.00
C LEU A 194 -8.18 6.47 -14.37
N ALA A 195 -8.51 7.72 -14.66
CA ALA A 195 -8.97 8.10 -15.98
C ALA A 195 -7.88 7.85 -17.04
N ASP A 196 -8.29 7.69 -18.30
CA ASP A 196 -7.36 7.43 -19.40
C ASP A 196 -6.33 8.57 -19.54
N GLY A 197 -5.06 8.19 -19.56
CA GLY A 197 -3.95 9.12 -19.66
C GLY A 197 -3.30 9.49 -18.33
N ASP A 198 -4.00 9.34 -17.21
CA ASP A 198 -3.48 9.65 -15.87
C ASP A 198 -2.51 8.56 -15.39
N LYS A 199 -1.40 8.99 -14.79
CA LYS A 199 -0.31 8.11 -14.32
C LYS A 199 -0.17 8.10 -12.81
N GLY A 200 -0.99 8.87 -12.09
CA GLY A 200 -0.92 8.94 -10.64
C GLY A 200 -1.88 9.94 -10.02
N VAL A 201 -1.78 10.08 -8.70
CA VAL A 201 -2.73 10.88 -7.91
C VAL A 201 -1.98 11.73 -6.90
N ARG A 202 -2.32 13.03 -6.84
CA ARG A 202 -1.85 13.96 -5.80
C ARG A 202 -2.79 14.03 -4.60
N ALA A 203 -4.10 13.84 -4.84
CA ALA A 203 -5.10 13.89 -3.78
C ALA A 203 -6.37 13.17 -4.21
N VAL A 204 -7.11 12.63 -3.23
CA VAL A 204 -8.48 12.15 -3.41
C VAL A 204 -9.42 13.08 -2.65
N ALA A 205 -10.24 13.83 -3.36
CA ALA A 205 -11.16 14.78 -2.75
C ALA A 205 -12.29 14.08 -2.01
N SER A 206 -12.99 13.18 -2.70
CA SER A 206 -14.16 12.47 -2.16
C SER A 206 -14.45 11.19 -2.91
N VAL A 207 -15.35 10.40 -2.32
CA VAL A 207 -15.98 9.25 -2.97
C VAL A 207 -17.48 9.33 -2.82
N GLN A 208 -18.23 8.76 -3.77
CA GLN A 208 -19.68 8.70 -3.73
C GLN A 208 -20.17 7.35 -4.24
N LEU A 209 -21.15 6.77 -3.56
CA LEU A 209 -21.85 5.56 -4.01
C LEU A 209 -23.11 5.94 -4.78
N THR A 210 -23.38 5.25 -5.89
CA THR A 210 -24.60 5.46 -6.67
C THR A 210 -25.85 4.89 -5.98
N ALA A 211 -25.66 3.87 -5.13
CA ALA A 211 -26.69 3.24 -4.32
C ALA A 211 -26.08 2.68 -3.01
N THR A 212 -26.92 2.37 -2.04
CA THR A 212 -26.47 1.69 -0.82
C THR A 212 -26.02 0.25 -1.09
N THR A 213 -24.98 -0.21 -0.38
CA THR A 213 -24.60 -1.62 -0.37
C THR A 213 -25.49 -2.48 0.53
N GLY A 214 -26.34 -1.85 1.36
CA GLY A 214 -27.23 -2.50 2.32
C GLY A 214 -26.70 -2.55 3.76
N THR A 215 -25.41 -2.38 3.97
CA THR A 215 -24.78 -2.35 5.31
C THR A 215 -23.73 -1.23 5.33
N ALA A 216 -23.72 -0.45 6.40
CA ALA A 216 -22.78 0.65 6.56
C ALA A 216 -21.32 0.18 6.53
N GLY A 217 -21.00 -0.81 7.36
CA GLY A 217 -19.62 -1.29 7.51
C GLY A 217 -18.65 -0.17 7.83
N ASN A 218 -17.41 -0.35 7.38
CA ASN A 218 -16.38 0.67 7.39
C ASN A 218 -15.42 0.42 6.22
N PHE A 219 -15.29 1.39 5.33
CA PHE A 219 -14.25 1.35 4.30
C PHE A 219 -13.49 2.67 4.25
N GLY A 220 -12.43 2.69 3.48
CA GLY A 220 -11.63 3.89 3.29
C GLY A 220 -10.86 3.88 2.00
N ILE A 221 -10.06 4.93 1.84
CA ILE A 221 -9.17 5.13 0.69
C ILE A 221 -7.73 5.08 1.16
N THR A 222 -6.90 4.37 0.42
CA THR A 222 -5.46 4.32 0.62
C THR A 222 -4.76 4.81 -0.64
N ILE A 223 -3.90 5.83 -0.51
CA ILE A 223 -2.96 6.21 -1.56
C ILE A 223 -1.64 5.50 -1.26
N ALA A 224 -1.13 4.79 -2.24
CA ALA A 224 0.04 3.94 -2.12
C ALA A 224 1.06 4.25 -3.21
N GLN A 225 2.33 4.38 -2.84
CA GLN A 225 3.43 4.40 -3.80
C GLN A 225 4.04 3.00 -3.90
N PRO A 226 3.93 2.32 -5.04
CA PRO A 226 4.54 1.02 -5.26
C PRO A 226 6.07 1.09 -5.14
N LEU A 227 6.66 0.13 -4.42
CA LEU A 227 8.11 -0.03 -4.33
C LEU A 227 8.57 -1.33 -5.00
N ALA A 228 7.85 -2.43 -4.79
CA ALA A 228 8.19 -3.71 -5.40
C ALA A 228 6.95 -4.58 -5.64
N TRP A 229 6.83 -5.14 -6.83
CA TRP A 229 5.95 -6.25 -7.14
C TRP A 229 6.72 -7.55 -7.04
N ILE A 230 6.27 -8.46 -6.19
CA ILE A 230 6.95 -9.73 -5.87
C ILE A 230 6.00 -10.88 -6.21
N PRO A 231 6.12 -11.47 -7.42
CA PRO A 231 5.32 -12.63 -7.80
C PRO A 231 5.85 -13.89 -7.11
N VAL A 232 4.94 -14.73 -6.62
CA VAL A 232 5.22 -16.03 -5.99
C VAL A 232 4.38 -17.09 -6.67
N GLY A 233 5.03 -18.01 -7.35
CA GLY A 233 4.36 -19.05 -8.16
C GLY A 233 3.76 -20.19 -7.33
N SER A 234 4.28 -20.45 -6.11
CA SER A 234 3.79 -21.51 -5.23
C SER A 234 3.95 -21.11 -3.76
N GLY A 235 3.04 -21.56 -2.91
CA GLY A 235 3.17 -21.41 -1.47
C GLY A 235 4.43 -22.12 -0.95
N GLY A 236 5.11 -21.49 0.02
CA GLY A 236 6.37 -21.99 0.58
C GLY A 236 7.61 -21.73 -0.28
N THR A 237 7.45 -21.18 -1.48
CA THR A 237 8.59 -20.77 -2.31
C THR A 237 8.91 -19.29 -2.10
N MET A 238 10.19 -18.93 -2.22
CA MET A 238 10.62 -17.54 -2.12
C MET A 238 10.32 -16.79 -3.41
N GLY A 239 9.56 -15.70 -3.31
CA GLY A 239 9.54 -14.65 -4.32
C GLY A 239 10.55 -13.57 -3.96
N TRP A 240 11.22 -12.98 -4.95
CA TRP A 240 12.19 -11.94 -4.69
C TRP A 240 12.25 -10.90 -5.81
N ARG A 241 12.68 -9.71 -5.46
CA ARG A 241 13.01 -8.64 -6.37
C ARG A 241 14.39 -8.13 -6.01
N ASP A 242 15.29 -8.15 -6.99
CA ASP A 242 16.63 -7.59 -6.89
C ASP A 242 16.72 -6.41 -7.84
N TYR A 243 17.17 -5.28 -7.35
CA TYR A 243 17.37 -4.07 -8.12
C TYR A 243 18.84 -3.85 -8.48
N THR A 244 19.74 -4.75 -8.04
CA THR A 244 21.18 -4.66 -8.30
C THR A 244 21.52 -4.89 -9.78
N PRO A 245 20.93 -5.92 -10.48
CA PRO A 245 21.22 -6.14 -11.89
C PRO A 245 20.54 -5.08 -12.77
N GLY A 246 21.34 -4.35 -13.52
CA GLY A 246 20.85 -3.41 -14.53
C GLY A 246 20.44 -2.03 -14.03
N LEU A 247 20.47 -1.77 -12.76
CA LEU A 247 20.27 -0.47 -12.10
C LEU A 247 19.23 0.49 -12.74
N PRO A 248 18.11 0.06 -13.32
CA PRO A 248 17.11 1.00 -13.78
C PRO A 248 16.21 1.39 -12.62
N GLY A 249 16.54 2.46 -11.94
CA GLY A 249 15.66 3.02 -10.93
C GLY A 249 15.53 2.18 -9.66
N ILE A 250 16.58 2.11 -8.86
CA ILE A 250 16.47 1.57 -7.50
C ILE A 250 15.44 2.41 -6.73
N PRO A 251 14.37 1.82 -6.18
CA PRO A 251 13.35 2.58 -5.47
C PRO A 251 13.94 3.30 -4.26
N THR A 252 13.61 4.56 -4.11
CA THR A 252 13.97 5.34 -2.92
C THR A 252 12.87 5.18 -1.88
N ILE A 253 13.26 4.83 -0.67
CA ILE A 253 12.38 4.78 0.50
C ILE A 253 12.49 6.13 1.20
N HIS A 254 11.39 6.88 1.22
CA HIS A 254 11.34 8.15 1.93
C HIS A 254 11.65 7.94 3.43
N PRO A 255 12.37 8.86 4.12
CA PRO A 255 12.67 8.72 5.55
C PRO A 255 11.46 8.44 6.44
N ASP A 256 10.29 8.94 6.06
CA ASP A 256 9.03 8.74 6.77
C ASP A 256 8.08 7.76 6.05
N ALA A 257 8.59 6.88 5.18
CA ALA A 257 7.73 5.95 4.46
C ALA A 257 7.03 4.97 5.42
N CYS A 258 5.73 4.80 5.27
CA CYS A 258 4.95 3.78 5.97
C CYS A 258 4.88 2.51 5.12
N LEU A 259 5.86 1.61 5.30
CA LEU A 259 5.96 0.41 4.48
C LEU A 259 4.89 -0.61 4.86
N ALA A 260 4.16 -1.09 3.85
CA ALA A 260 3.09 -2.06 4.03
C ALA A 260 3.01 -3.03 2.85
N LEU A 261 2.18 -4.07 2.98
CA LEU A 261 1.98 -5.09 1.97
C LEU A 261 0.52 -5.19 1.55
N MET A 262 0.30 -5.34 0.27
CA MET A 262 -0.94 -5.84 -0.34
C MET A 262 -0.66 -7.17 -1.05
N PHE A 263 -1.72 -7.96 -1.22
CA PHE A 263 -1.65 -9.29 -1.77
C PHE A 263 -2.79 -9.53 -2.77
N ILE A 264 -2.47 -10.04 -3.93
CA ILE A 264 -3.44 -10.54 -4.91
C ILE A 264 -3.28 -12.07 -4.93
N PRO A 265 -4.20 -12.83 -4.29
CA PRO A 265 -4.07 -14.27 -4.13
C PRO A 265 -4.36 -15.03 -5.43
N ALA A 266 -3.64 -16.12 -5.64
CA ALA A 266 -3.99 -17.13 -6.64
C ALA A 266 -5.07 -18.09 -6.14
N ALA A 267 -5.28 -18.18 -4.82
CA ALA A 267 -6.27 -19.08 -4.18
C ALA A 267 -6.98 -18.35 -3.01
N ALA A 268 -8.15 -18.85 -2.63
CA ALA A 268 -8.97 -18.31 -1.54
C ALA A 268 -8.41 -18.72 -0.16
N THR A 269 -7.15 -18.44 0.10
CA THR A 269 -6.46 -18.80 1.34
C THR A 269 -5.68 -17.59 1.86
N ALA A 270 -5.82 -17.29 3.13
CA ALA A 270 -5.11 -16.21 3.79
C ALA A 270 -3.64 -16.59 4.02
N PRO A 271 -2.67 -15.77 3.57
CA PRO A 271 -1.26 -16.12 3.65
C PRO A 271 -0.64 -15.84 5.01
N GLU A 272 0.25 -16.71 5.45
CA GLU A 272 1.36 -16.31 6.31
C GLU A 272 2.50 -15.81 5.41
N VAL A 273 3.19 -14.75 5.82
CA VAL A 273 4.25 -14.12 5.00
C VAL A 273 5.45 -13.82 5.87
N TRP A 274 6.60 -14.36 5.51
CA TRP A 274 7.91 -13.95 6.05
C TRP A 274 8.67 -13.20 4.97
N GLY A 275 9.35 -12.14 5.35
CA GLY A 275 10.10 -11.35 4.39
C GLY A 275 11.29 -10.65 4.96
N CYS A 276 12.16 -10.23 4.04
CA CYS A 276 13.33 -9.42 4.31
C CYS A 276 13.47 -8.36 3.21
N LEU A 277 13.73 -7.12 3.63
CA LEU A 277 14.10 -6.05 2.72
C LEU A 277 15.57 -5.72 2.94
N GLY A 278 16.34 -5.69 1.87
CA GLY A 278 17.71 -5.19 1.86
C GLY A 278 17.72 -3.72 1.45
N THR A 279 18.32 -2.87 2.25
CA THR A 279 18.40 -1.42 1.97
C THR A 279 19.82 -0.90 2.18
N VAL A 280 20.10 0.24 1.59
CA VAL A 280 21.36 0.97 1.76
C VAL A 280 21.08 2.47 1.77
N GLU A 281 21.90 3.23 2.48
CA GLU A 281 21.82 4.70 2.51
C GLU A 281 22.85 5.34 1.57
N LYS A 282 22.45 6.48 0.97
CA LYS A 282 23.31 7.35 0.18
C LYS A 282 23.04 8.83 0.45
#